data_52eff29407c9f3f34f642bffccbcbce4
#
_entry.id   52eff29407c9f3f34f642bffccbcbce4
#
_cell.length_a   1.000
_cell.length_b   1.000
_cell.length_c   1.000
_cell.angle_alpha   90.00
_cell.angle_beta   90.00
_cell.angle_gamma   90.00
#
_symmetry.space_group_name_H-M   'P 1'
#
loop_
_entity.id
_entity.type
_entity.pdbx_description
1 polymer ?
#
loop_
_entity_poly.entity_id
_entity_poly.type
_entity_poly.pdbx_seq_one_letter_code
_entity_poly.pdbx_strand_id
1 'polypeptide(L)'
;REIPAFGLTSPEAGSDAASMTDEGIVCKGEYQGRRVLGMRLNWKKRYITLGPISTVLGLAFKMRDPDGLLGGEKDLGITVALIPTDTPGVVIGRRHLPSMQAFINGPNEGHDVFLPLDAILGGPERIGQGWMMLNAALAAGRGISLPSLSAAGAALAARTTGAYARVRQQFHIPIGE
;
A
#
# COMPACT_ATOMS: atom_id res chain seq x y z
N ARG A 1 7.87 9.65 -18.61
CA ARG A 1 7.01 8.52 -18.21
C ARG A 1 7.11 8.37 -16.71
N GLU A 2 5.97 8.27 -16.04
CA GLU A 2 5.92 8.05 -14.61
C GLU A 2 6.01 6.56 -14.28
N ILE A 3 6.67 6.25 -13.14
CA ILE A 3 6.70 4.92 -12.56
C ILE A 3 5.86 4.98 -11.28
N PRO A 4 4.64 4.42 -11.30
CA PRO A 4 3.77 4.46 -10.14
C PRO A 4 4.14 3.38 -9.11
N ALA A 5 3.98 3.73 -7.82
CA ALA A 5 3.93 2.79 -6.73
C ALA A 5 2.69 3.06 -5.86
N PHE A 6 2.26 2.07 -5.09
CA PHE A 6 1.08 2.22 -4.23
C PHE A 6 1.42 1.93 -2.77
N GLY A 7 1.34 2.96 -1.93
CA GLY A 7 1.62 2.91 -0.51
C GLY A 7 0.36 2.63 0.33
N LEU A 8 0.12 1.37 0.68
CA LEU A 8 -0.96 0.95 1.56
C LEU A 8 -0.43 0.38 2.88
N THR A 9 0.41 -0.66 2.81
CA THR A 9 0.92 -1.38 3.97
C THR A 9 1.85 -0.52 4.83
N SER A 10 1.53 -0.43 6.11
CA SER A 10 2.34 0.25 7.14
C SER A 10 2.97 -0.77 8.10
N PRO A 11 3.96 -0.39 8.93
CA PRO A 11 4.51 -1.29 9.94
C PRO A 11 3.45 -1.86 10.89
N GLU A 12 2.44 -1.07 11.24
CA GLU A 12 1.36 -1.41 12.18
C GLU A 12 0.15 -2.04 11.49
N ALA A 13 -0.01 -1.84 10.19
CA ALA A 13 -1.21 -2.21 9.43
C ALA A 13 -0.87 -2.99 8.16
N GLY A 14 -0.87 -4.31 8.26
CA GLY A 14 -0.72 -5.26 7.16
C GLY A 14 -2.08 -5.71 6.62
N SER A 15 -2.54 -6.91 7.05
CA SER A 15 -3.85 -7.45 6.65
C SER A 15 -5.02 -6.57 7.11
N ASP A 16 -4.91 -5.97 8.28
CA ASP A 16 -5.82 -4.94 8.77
C ASP A 16 -5.37 -3.54 8.28
N ALA A 17 -5.49 -3.31 6.97
CA ALA A 17 -5.04 -2.07 6.36
C ALA A 17 -5.81 -0.83 6.87
N ALA A 18 -7.05 -1.01 7.35
CA ALA A 18 -7.84 0.08 7.91
C ALA A 18 -7.29 0.61 9.25
N SER A 19 -6.45 -0.17 9.93
CA SER A 19 -5.78 0.25 11.18
C SER A 19 -4.52 1.10 10.95
N MET A 20 -4.25 1.53 9.72
CA MET A 20 -3.11 2.41 9.41
C MET A 20 -3.10 3.66 10.30
N THR A 21 -1.90 4.08 10.69
CA THR A 21 -1.66 5.29 11.49
C THR A 21 -1.21 6.48 10.64
N ASP A 22 -0.98 6.25 9.35
CA ASP A 22 -0.64 7.31 8.40
C ASP A 22 -1.77 8.32 8.31
N GLU A 23 -1.44 9.60 8.38
CA GLU A 23 -2.45 10.66 8.46
C GLU A 23 -2.19 11.83 7.53
N GLY A 24 -3.27 12.50 7.16
CA GLY A 24 -3.28 13.77 6.46
C GLY A 24 -4.17 14.77 7.19
N ILE A 25 -3.61 15.92 7.54
CA ILE A 25 -4.32 16.98 8.25
C ILE A 25 -4.65 18.10 7.24
N VAL A 26 -5.93 18.43 7.12
CA VAL A 26 -6.37 19.59 6.31
C VAL A 26 -5.80 20.86 6.90
N CYS A 27 -5.12 21.65 6.09
CA CYS A 27 -4.53 22.91 6.52
C CYS A 27 -4.34 23.88 5.36
N LYS A 28 -4.05 25.14 5.66
CA LYS A 28 -3.62 26.13 4.68
C LYS A 28 -2.10 26.16 4.62
N GLY A 29 -1.54 26.10 3.41
CA GLY A 29 -0.11 26.15 3.19
C GLY A 29 0.25 26.85 1.89
N GLU A 30 1.54 26.98 1.64
CA GLU A 30 2.06 27.55 0.41
C GLU A 30 2.37 26.43 -0.59
N TYR A 31 1.87 26.57 -1.80
CA TYR A 31 2.16 25.67 -2.91
C TYR A 31 2.38 26.48 -4.18
N GLN A 32 3.56 26.34 -4.78
CA GLN A 32 3.97 27.09 -5.98
C GLN A 32 3.76 28.62 -5.85
N GLY A 33 4.16 29.17 -4.68
CA GLY A 33 4.06 30.62 -4.41
C GLY A 33 2.64 31.14 -4.13
N ARG A 34 1.67 30.25 -3.92
CA ARG A 34 0.28 30.63 -3.60
C ARG A 34 -0.15 29.96 -2.29
N ARG A 35 -0.90 30.69 -1.47
CA ARG A 35 -1.54 30.13 -0.29
C ARG A 35 -2.81 29.41 -0.69
N VAL A 36 -2.84 28.10 -0.47
CA VAL A 36 -3.94 27.22 -0.87
C VAL A 36 -4.42 26.38 0.32
N LEU A 37 -5.66 25.90 0.22
CA LEU A 37 -6.15 24.84 1.09
C LEU A 37 -5.54 23.52 0.60
N GLY A 38 -4.96 22.76 1.52
CA GLY A 38 -4.26 21.53 1.21
C GLY A 38 -4.31 20.57 2.37
N MET A 39 -3.37 19.66 2.37
CA MET A 39 -3.20 18.66 3.41
C MET A 39 -1.72 18.50 3.74
N ARG A 40 -1.44 18.24 5.00
CA ARG A 40 -0.12 17.94 5.53
C ARG A 40 -0.05 16.48 5.90
N LEU A 41 0.83 15.75 5.24
CA LEU A 41 0.88 14.30 5.25
C LEU A 41 2.07 13.80 6.06
N ASN A 42 1.83 12.80 6.91
CA ASN A 42 2.85 12.02 7.60
C ASN A 42 2.54 10.53 7.42
N TRP A 43 3.52 9.78 6.94
CA TRP A 43 3.34 8.35 6.70
C TRP A 43 4.62 7.56 6.83
N LYS A 44 4.45 6.24 7.04
CA LYS A 44 5.52 5.27 7.01
C LYS A 44 5.04 3.99 6.35
N LYS A 45 5.44 3.74 5.12
CA LYS A 45 5.03 2.57 4.35
C LYS A 45 6.16 1.57 4.19
N ARG A 46 5.82 0.28 4.11
CA ARG A 46 6.79 -0.79 3.85
C ARG A 46 6.24 -1.81 2.84
N TYR A 47 7.14 -2.59 2.28
CA TYR A 47 6.82 -3.60 1.27
C TYR A 47 6.17 -3.01 0.01
N ILE A 48 6.62 -1.82 -0.40
CA ILE A 48 6.03 -1.14 -1.55
C ILE A 48 6.74 -1.57 -2.83
N THR A 49 6.02 -2.31 -3.66
CA THR A 49 6.50 -2.72 -4.98
C THR A 49 6.75 -1.50 -5.86
N LEU A 50 7.89 -1.49 -6.53
CA LEU A 50 8.45 -0.36 -7.28
C LEU A 50 8.77 0.89 -6.43
N GLY A 51 8.51 0.90 -5.14
CA GLY A 51 8.79 2.03 -4.25
C GLY A 51 10.18 2.65 -4.44
N PRO A 52 11.28 1.86 -4.49
CA PRO A 52 12.63 2.40 -4.64
C PRO A 52 12.93 3.15 -5.94
N ILE A 53 12.11 2.99 -6.95
CA ILE A 53 12.28 3.64 -8.28
C ILE A 53 11.06 4.43 -8.72
N SER A 54 10.07 4.58 -7.85
CA SER A 54 8.84 5.29 -8.19
C SER A 54 9.07 6.79 -8.37
N THR A 55 8.35 7.37 -9.32
CA THR A 55 8.31 8.82 -9.55
C THR A 55 7.00 9.43 -9.05
N VAL A 56 5.97 8.59 -8.88
CA VAL A 56 4.69 8.97 -8.29
C VAL A 56 4.22 7.88 -7.32
N LEU A 57 3.77 8.29 -6.16
CA LEU A 57 3.23 7.42 -5.13
C LEU A 57 1.72 7.66 -4.98
N GLY A 58 0.91 6.63 -5.20
CA GLY A 58 -0.47 6.59 -4.73
C GLY A 58 -0.44 6.24 -3.24
N LEU A 59 -0.79 7.18 -2.37
CA LEU A 59 -0.75 7.00 -0.92
C LEU A 59 -2.15 6.87 -0.34
N ALA A 60 -2.39 5.83 0.45
CA ALA A 60 -3.57 5.71 1.31
C ALA A 60 -3.22 6.16 2.74
N PHE A 61 -4.08 7.01 3.32
CA PHE A 61 -3.92 7.59 4.66
C PHE A 61 -5.28 7.97 5.24
N LYS A 62 -5.33 8.20 6.55
CA LYS A 62 -6.52 8.74 7.22
C LYS A 62 -6.51 10.26 7.14
N MET A 63 -7.56 10.83 6.56
CA MET A 63 -7.72 12.27 6.43
C MET A 63 -8.48 12.83 7.63
N ARG A 64 -7.99 13.95 8.17
CA ARG A 64 -8.62 14.65 9.30
C ARG A 64 -8.70 16.16 9.06
N ASP A 65 -9.76 16.77 9.57
CA ASP A 65 -9.98 18.22 9.55
C ASP A 65 -10.28 18.73 10.96
N PRO A 66 -9.27 18.80 11.84
CA PRO A 66 -9.48 19.22 13.23
C PRO A 66 -9.98 20.66 13.35
N ASP A 67 -9.62 21.53 12.40
CA ASP A 67 -9.98 22.97 12.39
C ASP A 67 -11.29 23.27 11.65
N GLY A 68 -11.93 22.25 11.05
CA GLY A 68 -13.21 22.39 10.34
C GLY A 68 -13.12 23.25 9.07
N LEU A 69 -11.98 23.24 8.40
CA LEU A 69 -11.74 24.07 7.20
C LEU A 69 -12.60 23.64 5.98
N LEU A 70 -13.06 22.39 5.99
CA LEU A 70 -13.96 21.82 4.99
C LEU A 70 -15.44 21.87 5.42
N GLY A 71 -15.71 22.24 6.68
CA GLY A 71 -17.09 22.43 7.17
C GLY A 71 -17.85 21.12 7.36
N GLY A 72 -17.26 20.12 8.02
CA GLY A 72 -17.89 18.82 8.24
C GLY A 72 -17.37 18.10 9.45
N GLU A 73 -17.34 16.76 9.38
CA GLU A 73 -16.77 15.90 10.41
C GLU A 73 -15.25 16.09 10.51
N LYS A 74 -14.70 15.86 11.70
CA LYS A 74 -13.26 15.97 11.93
C LYS A 74 -12.46 14.76 11.43
N ASP A 75 -13.04 13.59 11.44
CA ASP A 75 -12.46 12.37 10.86
C ASP A 75 -13.13 12.12 9.51
N LEU A 76 -12.37 12.31 8.44
CA LEU A 76 -12.87 12.23 7.09
C LEU A 76 -12.67 10.84 6.46
N GLY A 77 -12.00 9.93 7.18
CA GLY A 77 -11.79 8.57 6.73
C GLY A 77 -10.60 8.37 5.79
N ILE A 78 -10.49 7.15 5.24
CA ILE A 78 -9.39 6.77 4.36
C ILE A 78 -9.51 7.48 3.01
N THR A 79 -8.45 8.19 2.66
CA THR A 79 -8.32 8.97 1.43
C THR A 79 -7.09 8.51 0.66
N VAL A 80 -7.11 8.66 -0.65
CA VAL A 80 -5.96 8.35 -1.53
C VAL A 80 -5.53 9.61 -2.27
N ALA A 81 -4.23 9.88 -2.27
CA ALA A 81 -3.64 10.99 -3.04
C ALA A 81 -2.50 10.52 -3.93
N LEU A 82 -2.22 11.26 -4.98
CA LEU A 82 -1.07 11.09 -5.85
C LEU A 82 0.02 12.07 -5.43
N ILE A 83 1.19 11.54 -5.09
CA ILE A 83 2.32 12.31 -4.55
C ILE A 83 3.52 12.12 -5.47
N PRO A 84 4.03 13.15 -6.13
CA PRO A 84 5.33 13.11 -6.79
C PRO A 84 6.42 12.79 -5.76
N THR A 85 7.29 11.84 -6.07
CA THR A 85 8.28 11.37 -5.08
C THR A 85 9.44 12.34 -4.83
N ASP A 86 9.55 13.39 -5.65
CA ASP A 86 10.45 14.52 -5.48
C ASP A 86 9.87 15.64 -4.61
N THR A 87 8.64 15.47 -4.11
CA THR A 87 8.01 16.45 -3.19
C THR A 87 8.84 16.58 -1.90
N PRO A 88 9.12 17.79 -1.43
CA PRO A 88 9.84 18.00 -0.18
C PRO A 88 9.22 17.22 0.99
N GLY A 89 10.05 16.52 1.77
CA GLY A 89 9.63 15.69 2.89
C GLY A 89 9.37 14.22 2.53
N VAL A 90 9.35 13.85 1.24
CA VAL A 90 9.27 12.45 0.81
C VAL A 90 10.65 11.79 0.88
N VAL A 91 10.72 10.62 1.49
CA VAL A 91 11.94 9.81 1.62
C VAL A 91 11.70 8.44 1.01
N ILE A 92 12.44 8.12 -0.02
CA ILE A 92 12.45 6.80 -0.65
C ILE A 92 13.55 5.97 0.01
N GLY A 93 13.15 4.86 0.65
CA GLY A 93 14.05 3.98 1.36
C GLY A 93 14.79 2.98 0.47
N ARG A 94 15.76 2.29 1.07
CA ARG A 94 16.53 1.27 0.35
C ARG A 94 15.67 0.07 -0.03
N ARG A 95 16.00 -0.48 -1.20
CA ARG A 95 15.45 -1.78 -1.63
C ARG A 95 15.67 -2.86 -0.57
N HIS A 96 14.66 -3.67 -0.33
CA HIS A 96 14.74 -4.88 0.47
C HIS A 96 14.26 -6.10 -0.35
N LEU A 97 14.45 -7.30 0.18
CA LEU A 97 14.14 -8.57 -0.47
C LEU A 97 13.05 -9.30 0.34
N PRO A 98 11.75 -9.00 0.14
CA PRO A 98 10.69 -9.69 0.87
C PRO A 98 10.73 -11.19 0.56
N SER A 99 10.75 -12.03 1.60
CA SER A 99 10.87 -13.48 1.44
C SER A 99 12.01 -13.92 0.52
N MET A 100 13.12 -13.19 0.52
CA MET A 100 14.30 -13.42 -0.34
C MET A 100 14.02 -13.32 -1.84
N GLN A 101 12.91 -12.74 -2.25
CA GLN A 101 12.55 -12.56 -3.66
C GLN A 101 13.23 -11.34 -4.27
N ALA A 102 13.75 -11.51 -5.49
CA ALA A 102 14.55 -10.50 -6.18
C ALA A 102 13.71 -9.54 -7.04
N PHE A 103 12.63 -8.98 -6.51
CA PHE A 103 11.89 -7.91 -7.19
C PHE A 103 12.13 -6.55 -6.51
N ILE A 104 11.83 -5.47 -7.23
CA ILE A 104 12.03 -4.12 -6.71
C ILE A 104 10.94 -3.81 -5.69
N ASN A 105 11.34 -3.69 -4.44
CA ASN A 105 10.46 -3.46 -3.31
C ASN A 105 11.21 -2.68 -2.23
N GLY A 106 10.53 -1.79 -1.50
CA GLY A 106 11.15 -1.02 -0.44
C GLY A 106 10.17 -0.15 0.34
N PRO A 107 10.61 0.42 1.45
CA PRO A 107 9.83 1.36 2.24
C PRO A 107 9.86 2.76 1.62
N ASN A 108 8.89 3.58 2.01
CA ASN A 108 8.93 5.03 1.83
C ASN A 108 8.25 5.72 3.02
N GLU A 109 8.67 6.94 3.27
CA GLU A 109 8.18 7.76 4.37
C GLU A 109 7.88 9.18 3.88
N GLY A 110 6.97 9.86 4.55
CA GLY A 110 6.72 11.28 4.35
C GLY A 110 6.72 11.99 5.68
N HIS A 111 7.42 13.11 5.71
CA HIS A 111 7.56 13.94 6.89
C HIS A 111 7.09 15.35 6.55
N ASP A 112 5.94 15.72 7.12
CA ASP A 112 5.36 17.04 6.98
C ASP A 112 5.14 17.50 5.52
N VAL A 113 4.80 16.54 4.66
CA VAL A 113 4.62 16.76 3.21
C VAL A 113 3.36 17.55 2.95
N PHE A 114 3.48 18.74 2.37
CA PHE A 114 2.32 19.58 2.02
C PHE A 114 1.94 19.41 0.55
N LEU A 115 0.66 19.15 0.31
CA LEU A 115 0.07 19.11 -1.03
C LEU A 115 -1.30 19.78 -1.05
N PRO A 116 -1.71 20.40 -2.18
CA PRO A 116 -3.05 20.91 -2.35
C PRO A 116 -4.07 19.76 -2.38
N LEU A 117 -5.34 20.04 -2.09
CA LEU A 117 -6.40 19.02 -2.12
C LEU A 117 -6.61 18.42 -3.52
N ASP A 118 -6.21 19.11 -4.57
CA ASP A 118 -6.27 18.60 -5.95
C ASP A 118 -5.37 17.37 -6.19
N ALA A 119 -4.42 17.11 -5.29
CA ALA A 119 -3.61 15.88 -5.32
C ALA A 119 -4.43 14.63 -4.91
N ILE A 120 -5.62 14.80 -4.34
CA ILE A 120 -6.51 13.68 -3.98
C ILE A 120 -7.01 13.01 -5.26
N LEU A 121 -6.95 11.69 -5.27
CA LEU A 121 -7.39 10.89 -6.41
C LEU A 121 -8.89 11.09 -6.67
N GLY A 122 -9.21 11.66 -7.83
CA GLY A 122 -10.57 12.02 -8.23
C GLY A 122 -11.07 13.35 -7.67
N GLY A 123 -10.19 14.15 -7.01
CA GLY A 123 -10.51 15.50 -6.51
C GLY A 123 -10.96 15.54 -5.05
N PRO A 124 -11.12 16.77 -4.50
CA PRO A 124 -11.48 16.97 -3.10
C PRO A 124 -12.82 16.34 -2.69
N GLU A 125 -13.76 16.18 -3.60
CA GLU A 125 -15.06 15.52 -3.38
C GLU A 125 -14.94 14.02 -3.11
N ARG A 126 -13.75 13.44 -3.32
CA ARG A 126 -13.44 12.03 -3.06
C ARG A 126 -12.74 11.80 -1.72
N ILE A 127 -12.62 12.81 -0.89
CA ILE A 127 -12.12 12.67 0.48
C ILE A 127 -12.96 11.61 1.22
N GLY A 128 -12.30 10.71 1.93
CA GLY A 128 -12.94 9.62 2.69
C GLY A 128 -13.42 8.42 1.86
N GLN A 129 -13.36 8.49 0.53
CA GLN A 129 -13.82 7.40 -0.35
C GLN A 129 -12.69 6.43 -0.77
N GLY A 130 -11.49 6.62 -0.25
CA GLY A 130 -10.31 5.85 -0.64
C GLY A 130 -10.47 4.35 -0.44
N TRP A 131 -11.10 3.92 0.66
CA TRP A 131 -11.32 2.50 0.92
C TRP A 131 -12.24 1.84 -0.11
N MET A 132 -13.31 2.51 -0.50
CA MET A 132 -14.21 2.05 -1.56
C MET A 132 -13.48 1.94 -2.90
N MET A 133 -12.69 2.96 -3.26
CA MET A 133 -11.90 2.97 -4.50
C MET A 133 -10.90 1.81 -4.55
N LEU A 134 -10.19 1.57 -3.44
CA LEU A 134 -9.24 0.47 -3.32
C LEU A 134 -9.90 -0.89 -3.51
N ASN A 135 -11.02 -1.12 -2.85
CA ASN A 135 -11.75 -2.37 -2.98
C ASN A 135 -12.25 -2.59 -4.41
N ALA A 136 -12.81 -1.58 -5.03
CA ALA A 136 -13.28 -1.67 -6.41
C ALA A 136 -12.14 -1.95 -7.41
N ALA A 137 -11.01 -1.25 -7.29
CA ALA A 137 -9.87 -1.41 -8.17
C ALA A 137 -9.16 -2.77 -8.01
N LEU A 138 -9.10 -3.31 -6.79
CA LEU A 138 -8.36 -4.54 -6.47
C LEU A 138 -9.23 -5.81 -6.51
N ALA A 139 -10.55 -5.69 -6.64
CA ALA A 139 -11.48 -6.81 -6.54
C ALA A 139 -11.19 -7.96 -7.52
N ALA A 140 -10.93 -7.65 -8.79
CA ALA A 140 -10.62 -8.64 -9.80
C ALA A 140 -9.33 -9.41 -9.50
N GLY A 141 -8.26 -8.70 -9.16
CA GLY A 141 -6.98 -9.32 -8.78
C GLY A 141 -7.10 -10.22 -7.56
N ARG A 142 -7.81 -9.77 -6.53
CA ARG A 142 -8.04 -10.55 -5.31
C ARG A 142 -8.96 -11.74 -5.53
N GLY A 143 -10.01 -11.59 -6.31
CA GLY A 143 -11.03 -12.63 -6.51
C GLY A 143 -10.63 -13.69 -7.54
N ILE A 144 -9.74 -13.39 -8.45
CA ILE A 144 -9.36 -14.29 -9.56
C ILE A 144 -7.89 -14.66 -9.51
N SER A 145 -6.98 -13.69 -9.65
CA SER A 145 -5.55 -13.97 -9.85
C SER A 145 -4.90 -14.60 -8.63
N LEU A 146 -5.14 -14.07 -7.43
CA LEU A 146 -4.55 -14.61 -6.20
C LEU A 146 -5.10 -15.99 -5.81
N PRO A 147 -6.42 -16.25 -5.86
CA PRO A 147 -6.95 -17.58 -5.65
C PRO A 147 -6.43 -18.61 -6.66
N SER A 148 -6.34 -18.25 -7.94
CA SER A 148 -5.79 -19.13 -8.99
C SER A 148 -4.32 -19.47 -8.73
N LEU A 149 -3.51 -18.51 -8.32
CA LEU A 149 -2.11 -18.74 -7.93
C LEU A 149 -2.02 -19.68 -6.72
N SER A 150 -2.86 -19.48 -5.72
CA SER A 150 -2.91 -20.32 -4.51
C SER A 150 -3.33 -21.76 -4.84
N ALA A 151 -4.34 -21.93 -5.71
CA ALA A 151 -4.79 -23.24 -6.16
C ALA A 151 -3.70 -23.98 -6.95
N ALA A 152 -2.99 -23.29 -7.85
CA ALA A 152 -1.88 -23.85 -8.60
C ALA A 152 -0.72 -24.26 -7.67
N GLY A 153 -0.40 -23.42 -6.68
CA GLY A 153 0.61 -23.72 -5.67
C GLY A 153 0.26 -24.95 -4.83
N ALA A 154 -0.99 -25.07 -4.40
CA ALA A 154 -1.48 -26.25 -3.68
C ALA A 154 -1.41 -27.53 -4.52
N ALA A 155 -1.81 -27.48 -5.78
CA ALA A 155 -1.71 -28.61 -6.71
C ALA A 155 -0.26 -29.05 -6.93
N LEU A 156 0.67 -28.10 -7.10
CA LEU A 156 2.09 -28.38 -7.24
C LEU A 156 2.66 -29.03 -5.97
N ALA A 157 2.32 -28.48 -4.80
CA ALA A 157 2.75 -29.03 -3.50
C ALA A 157 2.26 -30.47 -3.32
N ALA A 158 0.99 -30.74 -3.59
CA ALA A 158 0.40 -32.07 -3.48
C ALA A 158 1.11 -33.08 -4.41
N ARG A 159 1.34 -32.73 -5.68
CA ARG A 159 2.07 -33.57 -6.63
C ARG A 159 3.49 -33.86 -6.18
N THR A 160 4.22 -32.84 -5.77
CA THR A 160 5.62 -32.97 -5.38
C THR A 160 5.73 -33.81 -4.12
N THR A 161 4.88 -33.57 -3.12
CA THR A 161 4.83 -34.34 -1.88
C THR A 161 4.50 -35.83 -2.15
N GLY A 162 3.48 -36.08 -2.99
CA GLY A 162 3.12 -37.45 -3.37
C GLY A 162 4.22 -38.18 -4.13
N ALA A 163 4.95 -37.52 -5.03
CA ALA A 163 6.11 -38.09 -5.71
C ALA A 163 7.25 -38.33 -4.74
N TYR A 164 7.55 -37.37 -3.86
CA TYR A 164 8.61 -37.52 -2.86
C TYR A 164 8.34 -38.65 -1.87
N ALA A 165 7.11 -38.79 -1.40
CA ALA A 165 6.71 -39.86 -0.50
C ALA A 165 6.92 -41.28 -1.06
N ARG A 166 6.93 -41.41 -2.40
CA ARG A 166 7.21 -42.69 -3.06
C ARG A 166 8.68 -43.06 -3.12
N VAL A 167 9.56 -42.08 -3.12
CA VAL A 167 11.00 -42.30 -3.27
C VAL A 167 11.76 -42.12 -1.95
N ARG A 168 11.21 -41.39 -1.00
CA ARG A 168 11.82 -41.20 0.32
C ARG A 168 11.71 -42.47 1.15
N GLN A 169 12.84 -42.94 1.56
CA GLN A 169 12.94 -44.08 2.51
C GLN A 169 13.51 -43.57 3.84
N GLN A 170 12.80 -43.86 4.91
CA GLN A 170 13.22 -43.56 6.27
C GLN A 170 12.59 -44.60 7.18
N PHE A 171 13.40 -45.25 8.01
CA PHE A 171 13.06 -46.42 8.78
C PHE A 171 12.74 -47.65 7.91
N HIS A 172 13.21 -48.81 8.30
CA HIS A 172 12.78 -50.07 7.72
C HIS A 172 11.48 -50.50 8.43
N ILE A 173 10.37 -50.06 7.91
CA ILE A 173 9.09 -50.60 8.35
C ILE A 173 8.87 -51.90 7.55
N PRO A 174 8.69 -53.07 8.17
CA PRO A 174 8.24 -54.24 7.45
C PRO A 174 6.93 -53.88 6.72
N ILE A 175 6.90 -54.11 5.40
CA ILE A 175 5.62 -54.01 4.66
C ILE A 175 4.77 -55.12 5.29
N GLY A 176 3.66 -54.70 5.93
CA GLY A 176 2.79 -55.61 6.66
C GLY A 176 2.34 -56.77 5.79
N GLU A 177 2.36 -57.93 6.38
CA GLU A 177 1.72 -59.11 5.85
C GLU A 177 0.20 -58.91 5.73
#